data_3e7362b5575c5ea5751c4f081e3b38dd
#
_entry.id   3e7362b5575c5ea5751c4f081e3b38dd
#
_cell.length_a   1.000
_cell.length_b   1.000
_cell.length_c   1.000
_cell.angle_alpha   90.00
_cell.angle_beta   90.00
_cell.angle_gamma   90.00
#
_symmetry.space_group_name_H-M   'P 1'
#
loop_
_entity.id
_entity.type
_entity.pdbx_description
1 polymer ?
#
loop_
_entity_poly.entity_id
_entity_poly.type
_entity_poly.pdbx_seq_one_letter_code
_entity_poly.pdbx_strand_id
1 'polypeptide(L)'
;TLSIVTTDDSAAAANITITADGTFEADGTTITLDSSGDIVLDADGADVIFKDDGTSILSFTNSSSDAVITAGVQDKDIIFKGDDGVSAITSLTLDMSNSGAAVFSAAAYNAEATLTDASTISWNAITQPVAKVTRGGNRTLGAASGGVAGAFVSLLIIQDGTGSRTVSFNAAYEFAEDTAPTLTTTASKGDLFVFRYNGSKWLEVGRNLNLTLS
;
A
#
# COMPACT_ATOMS: atom_id res chain seq x y z
N THR A 1 49.74 1.41 2.83
CA THR A 1 48.42 0.89 3.27
C THR A 1 48.41 0.78 4.77
N LEU A 2 47.42 1.38 5.45
CA LEU A 2 47.11 1.11 6.84
C LEU A 2 46.06 0.03 6.88
N SER A 3 46.29 -1.03 7.69
CA SER A 3 45.30 -2.07 7.94
C SER A 3 45.07 -2.17 9.46
N ILE A 4 43.83 -2.08 9.90
CA ILE A 4 43.44 -2.31 11.28
C ILE A 4 42.63 -3.60 11.29
N VAL A 5 43.17 -4.63 11.94
CA VAL A 5 42.55 -5.96 11.98
C VAL A 5 42.43 -6.40 13.44
N THR A 6 41.29 -6.93 13.81
CA THR A 6 41.12 -7.67 15.06
C THR A 6 41.01 -9.15 14.74
N THR A 7 41.65 -9.98 15.53
CA THR A 7 41.60 -11.44 15.44
C THR A 7 41.25 -11.99 16.79
N ASP A 8 40.26 -12.89 16.87
CA ASP A 8 39.90 -13.57 18.09
C ASP A 8 40.13 -15.09 17.93
N ASP A 9 40.94 -15.64 18.83
CA ASP A 9 41.27 -17.08 18.86
C ASP A 9 40.34 -17.91 19.75
N SER A 10 39.38 -17.27 20.46
CA SER A 10 38.65 -17.94 21.54
C SER A 10 37.12 -17.76 21.50
N ALA A 11 36.53 -17.50 20.36
CA ALA A 11 35.08 -17.36 20.16
C ALA A 11 34.38 -16.16 20.89
N ALA A 12 35.14 -15.24 21.47
CA ALA A 12 34.62 -13.94 21.92
C ALA A 12 34.71 -12.92 20.75
N ALA A 13 33.72 -12.04 20.60
CA ALA A 13 33.73 -11.09 19.51
C ALA A 13 34.91 -10.10 19.59
N ALA A 14 35.73 -10.03 18.55
CA ALA A 14 36.79 -9.04 18.43
C ALA A 14 36.25 -7.74 17.88
N ASN A 15 36.18 -6.67 18.67
CA ASN A 15 35.57 -5.40 18.32
C ASN A 15 36.63 -4.31 18.04
N ILE A 16 36.30 -3.37 17.14
CA ILE A 16 36.99 -2.10 16.98
C ILE A 16 36.04 -1.00 17.44
N THR A 17 36.46 -0.21 18.43
CA THR A 17 35.72 0.98 18.88
C THR A 17 36.53 2.23 18.56
N ILE A 18 35.93 3.16 17.87
CA ILE A 18 36.50 4.49 17.58
C ILE A 18 35.62 5.53 18.26
N THR A 19 36.18 6.25 19.25
CA THR A 19 35.46 7.28 20.00
C THR A 19 36.14 8.62 19.75
N ALA A 20 35.37 9.64 19.37
CA ALA A 20 35.83 11.00 19.21
C ALA A 20 35.00 11.95 20.10
N ASP A 21 35.68 12.89 20.79
CA ASP A 21 34.99 13.92 21.59
C ASP A 21 34.31 15.01 20.70
N GLY A 22 34.59 14.99 19.43
CA GLY A 22 34.03 15.89 18.42
C GLY A 22 33.59 15.09 17.20
N THR A 23 33.99 15.57 16.02
CA THR A 23 33.63 14.90 14.76
C THR A 23 34.58 13.73 14.48
N PHE A 24 34.02 12.58 14.08
CA PHE A 24 34.73 11.56 13.34
C PHE A 24 34.44 11.74 11.86
N GLU A 25 35.47 11.99 11.04
CA GLU A 25 35.37 12.14 9.60
C GLU A 25 36.16 11.03 8.90
N ALA A 26 35.53 10.36 7.93
CA ALA A 26 36.18 9.42 7.04
C ALA A 26 36.16 10.00 5.62
N ASP A 27 37.32 10.46 5.13
CA ASP A 27 37.47 11.04 3.80
C ASP A 27 38.21 10.08 2.87
N GLY A 28 37.71 9.91 1.67
CA GLY A 28 38.29 9.03 0.67
C GLY A 28 37.50 9.04 -0.62
N THR A 29 38.12 8.54 -1.69
CA THR A 29 37.41 8.40 -2.99
C THR A 29 36.20 7.46 -2.89
N THR A 30 36.24 6.50 -1.96
CA THR A 30 35.13 5.58 -1.68
C THR A 30 35.20 5.15 -0.22
N ILE A 31 34.09 5.19 0.47
CA ILE A 31 33.88 4.60 1.80
C ILE A 31 32.98 3.37 1.61
N THR A 32 33.49 2.19 1.99
CA THR A 32 32.74 0.94 1.95
C THR A 32 32.48 0.45 3.37
N LEU A 33 31.22 0.25 3.71
CA LEU A 33 30.79 -0.42 4.92
C LEU A 33 30.20 -1.77 4.49
N ASP A 34 30.93 -2.84 4.73
CA ASP A 34 30.55 -4.21 4.38
C ASP A 34 30.40 -5.03 5.65
N SER A 35 29.21 -5.51 5.94
CA SER A 35 28.87 -6.26 7.14
C SER A 35 28.13 -7.53 6.78
N SER A 36 28.54 -8.66 7.38
CA SER A 36 27.77 -9.91 7.28
C SER A 36 26.49 -9.92 8.14
N GLY A 37 26.31 -8.93 9.01
CA GLY A 37 25.12 -8.67 9.81
C GLY A 37 24.47 -7.36 9.42
N ASP A 38 24.02 -6.59 10.40
CA ASP A 38 23.37 -5.32 10.20
C ASP A 38 24.38 -4.16 10.11
N ILE A 39 24.03 -3.08 9.43
CA ILE A 39 24.64 -1.77 9.54
C ILE A 39 23.66 -0.88 10.28
N VAL A 40 24.00 -0.45 11.48
CA VAL A 40 23.15 0.43 12.31
C VAL A 40 23.70 1.85 12.24
N LEU A 41 22.86 2.79 11.85
CA LEU A 41 23.10 4.22 11.89
C LEU A 41 22.22 4.80 12.99
N ASP A 42 22.79 5.07 14.16
CA ASP A 42 22.07 5.61 15.32
C ASP A 42 22.52 7.05 15.55
N ALA A 43 21.58 7.98 15.36
CA ALA A 43 21.81 9.40 15.44
C ALA A 43 20.90 10.03 16.50
N ASP A 44 21.45 10.34 17.69
CA ASP A 44 20.72 11.01 18.79
C ASP A 44 20.08 12.34 18.37
N GLY A 45 20.62 13.01 17.32
CA GLY A 45 20.05 14.21 16.70
C GLY A 45 18.83 13.96 15.83
N ALA A 46 18.33 12.72 15.76
CA ALA A 46 17.19 12.22 14.99
C ALA A 46 17.39 12.13 13.48
N ASP A 47 18.42 12.71 12.88
CA ASP A 47 18.59 12.81 11.43
C ASP A 47 19.75 11.97 10.89
N VAL A 48 19.50 11.20 9.83
CA VAL A 48 20.52 10.68 8.90
C VAL A 48 20.35 11.41 7.58
N ILE A 49 21.37 12.22 7.20
CA ILE A 49 21.28 13.17 6.07
C ILE A 49 22.22 12.73 4.95
N PHE A 50 21.71 12.69 3.73
CA PHE A 50 22.46 12.49 2.50
C PHE A 50 22.67 13.83 1.79
N LYS A 51 23.93 14.12 1.44
CA LYS A 51 24.30 15.38 0.78
C LYS A 51 25.05 15.10 -0.52
N ASP A 52 24.92 16.02 -1.45
CA ASP A 52 25.71 16.13 -2.65
C ASP A 52 26.27 17.55 -2.76
N ASP A 53 27.59 17.69 -2.83
CA ASP A 53 28.31 18.98 -2.82
C ASP A 53 27.78 19.95 -1.74
N GLY A 54 27.64 19.43 -0.50
CA GLY A 54 27.14 20.19 0.66
C GLY A 54 25.61 20.40 0.70
N THR A 55 24.90 20.16 -0.38
CA THR A 55 23.44 20.31 -0.46
C THR A 55 22.74 19.07 0.09
N SER A 56 21.86 19.23 1.07
CA SER A 56 21.02 18.13 1.57
C SER A 56 20.00 17.73 0.50
N ILE A 57 20.10 16.50 0.00
CA ILE A 57 19.18 15.94 -1.02
C ILE A 57 18.11 15.05 -0.42
N LEU A 58 18.43 14.34 0.66
CA LEU A 58 17.53 13.40 1.32
C LEU A 58 17.84 13.33 2.81
N SER A 59 16.82 13.23 3.66
CA SER A 59 17.00 12.87 5.06
C SER A 59 16.01 11.81 5.51
N PHE A 60 16.45 11.00 6.47
CA PHE A 60 15.61 10.15 7.30
C PHE A 60 15.59 10.75 8.70
N THR A 61 14.40 11.08 9.20
CA THR A 61 14.21 11.79 10.46
C THR A 61 13.24 11.04 11.35
N ASN A 62 13.55 10.96 12.66
CA ASN A 62 12.56 10.56 13.66
C ASN A 62 11.80 11.79 14.14
N SER A 63 10.50 11.85 13.88
CA SER A 63 9.62 12.92 14.37
C SER A 63 8.52 12.33 15.23
N SER A 64 8.62 12.44 16.55
CA SER A 64 7.64 11.91 17.49
C SER A 64 7.34 10.41 17.28
N SER A 65 8.37 9.63 16.98
CA SER A 65 8.33 8.19 16.63
C SER A 65 7.82 7.87 15.22
N ASP A 66 7.49 8.87 14.40
CA ASP A 66 7.26 8.67 12.98
C ASP A 66 8.58 8.64 12.21
N ALA A 67 8.70 7.71 11.28
CA ALA A 67 9.79 7.67 10.31
C ALA A 67 9.46 8.62 9.13
N VAL A 68 10.19 9.73 9.03
CA VAL A 68 10.00 10.75 8.00
C VAL A 68 11.10 10.67 6.96
N ILE A 69 10.73 10.66 5.68
CA ILE A 69 11.63 10.73 4.53
C ILE A 69 11.41 12.08 3.83
N THR A 70 12.44 12.92 3.73
CA THR A 70 12.32 14.27 3.19
C THR A 70 13.25 14.48 2.00
N ALA A 71 12.69 14.94 0.85
CA ALA A 71 13.47 15.55 -0.21
C ALA A 71 13.92 16.95 0.25
N GLY A 72 15.24 17.18 0.35
CA GLY A 72 15.82 18.41 0.94
C GLY A 72 15.86 19.60 0.00
N VAL A 73 15.61 19.43 -1.30
CA VAL A 73 15.70 20.50 -2.31
C VAL A 73 14.29 20.86 -2.77
N GLN A 74 14.01 22.17 -2.83
CA GLN A 74 12.72 22.69 -3.27
C GLN A 74 12.34 22.17 -4.65
N ASP A 75 11.08 21.76 -4.82
CA ASP A 75 10.47 21.27 -6.07
C ASP A 75 11.20 20.05 -6.67
N LYS A 76 11.95 19.29 -5.83
CA LYS A 76 12.57 18.02 -6.22
C LYS A 76 11.85 16.85 -5.58
N ASP A 77 11.67 15.81 -6.37
CA ASP A 77 10.81 14.68 -6.10
C ASP A 77 11.50 13.54 -5.35
N ILE A 78 10.71 12.72 -4.70
CA ILE A 78 11.14 11.37 -4.29
C ILE A 78 10.71 10.40 -5.39
N ILE A 79 11.67 9.72 -6.01
CA ILE A 79 11.45 8.85 -7.16
C ILE A 79 11.88 7.42 -6.83
N PHE A 80 10.96 6.47 -7.00
CA PHE A 80 11.24 5.05 -6.86
C PHE A 80 11.46 4.43 -8.23
N LYS A 81 12.64 3.83 -8.42
CA LYS A 81 13.04 3.18 -9.65
C LYS A 81 13.38 1.72 -9.43
N GLY A 82 13.19 0.92 -10.45
CA GLY A 82 13.63 -0.47 -10.52
C GLY A 82 14.13 -0.79 -11.93
N ASP A 83 14.53 -2.04 -12.14
CA ASP A 83 14.92 -2.58 -13.42
C ASP A 83 14.02 -3.77 -13.74
N ASP A 84 13.46 -3.80 -14.96
CA ASP A 84 12.61 -4.90 -15.44
C ASP A 84 13.38 -5.99 -16.19
N GLY A 85 14.72 -5.91 -16.16
CA GLY A 85 15.63 -6.80 -16.89
C GLY A 85 15.98 -6.31 -18.30
N VAL A 86 15.38 -5.19 -18.74
CA VAL A 86 15.64 -4.55 -20.05
C VAL A 86 16.12 -3.11 -19.86
N SER A 87 15.47 -2.36 -18.98
CA SER A 87 15.81 -0.95 -18.72
C SER A 87 15.34 -0.51 -17.32
N ALA A 88 15.97 0.55 -16.83
CA ALA A 88 15.53 1.17 -15.60
C ALA A 88 14.16 1.82 -15.79
N ILE A 89 13.19 1.45 -14.94
CA ILE A 89 11.83 2.00 -14.93
C ILE A 89 11.61 2.86 -13.69
N THR A 90 10.83 3.92 -13.83
CA THR A 90 10.27 4.65 -12.69
C THR A 90 8.93 4.01 -12.34
N SER A 91 8.74 3.59 -11.10
CA SER A 91 7.47 2.98 -10.64
C SER A 91 6.56 3.99 -9.97
N LEU A 92 7.12 4.88 -9.15
CA LEU A 92 6.38 5.89 -8.40
C LEU A 92 7.22 7.17 -8.30
N THR A 93 6.58 8.31 -8.51
CA THR A 93 7.10 9.65 -8.20
C THR A 93 6.19 10.33 -7.19
N LEU A 94 6.76 10.84 -6.10
CA LEU A 94 6.09 11.80 -5.23
C LEU A 94 6.51 13.19 -5.69
N ASP A 95 5.62 13.85 -6.45
CA ASP A 95 5.87 15.13 -7.12
C ASP A 95 5.65 16.29 -6.15
N MET A 96 6.76 16.83 -5.61
CA MET A 96 6.71 17.90 -4.60
C MET A 96 6.33 19.25 -5.22
N SER A 97 6.62 19.48 -6.51
CA SER A 97 6.21 20.68 -7.24
C SER A 97 4.70 20.75 -7.44
N ASN A 98 4.02 19.58 -7.37
CA ASN A 98 2.57 19.42 -7.52
C ASN A 98 1.90 18.96 -6.21
N SER A 99 2.24 19.62 -5.11
CA SER A 99 1.66 19.39 -3.76
C SER A 99 1.84 17.96 -3.24
N GLY A 100 2.90 17.26 -3.63
CA GLY A 100 3.18 15.90 -3.20
C GLY A 100 2.29 14.85 -3.87
N ALA A 101 1.79 15.12 -5.08
CA ALA A 101 0.99 14.17 -5.83
C ALA A 101 1.77 12.87 -6.09
N ALA A 102 1.12 11.73 -5.87
CA ALA A 102 1.67 10.43 -6.17
C ALA A 102 1.37 10.05 -7.63
N VAL A 103 2.42 9.92 -8.45
CA VAL A 103 2.33 9.57 -9.87
C VAL A 103 2.87 8.16 -10.07
N PHE A 104 1.98 7.23 -10.43
CA PHE A 104 2.34 5.85 -10.79
C PHE A 104 2.57 5.78 -12.30
N SER A 105 3.68 5.20 -12.73
CA SER A 105 3.99 5.03 -14.17
C SER A 105 3.19 3.92 -14.84
N ALA A 106 2.57 3.05 -14.03
CA ALA A 106 1.64 2.02 -14.46
C ALA A 106 0.37 2.06 -13.60
N ALA A 107 -0.58 1.18 -13.86
CA ALA A 107 -1.80 1.10 -13.07
C ALA A 107 -1.51 0.81 -11.59
N ALA A 108 -2.03 1.67 -10.70
CA ALA A 108 -2.15 1.34 -9.30
C ALA A 108 -3.45 0.52 -9.11
N TYR A 109 -3.32 -0.72 -8.67
CA TYR A 109 -4.48 -1.59 -8.49
C TYR A 109 -4.44 -2.31 -7.14
N ASN A 110 -5.62 -2.63 -6.65
CA ASN A 110 -5.77 -3.51 -5.51
C ASN A 110 -6.03 -4.94 -6.00
N ALA A 111 -5.36 -5.92 -5.43
CA ALA A 111 -5.61 -7.32 -5.75
C ALA A 111 -7.07 -7.68 -5.44
N GLU A 112 -7.73 -8.37 -6.38
CA GLU A 112 -9.11 -8.78 -6.20
C GLU A 112 -9.21 -9.89 -5.14
N ALA A 113 -9.99 -9.66 -4.11
CA ALA A 113 -10.27 -10.63 -3.06
C ALA A 113 -11.52 -11.45 -3.38
N THR A 114 -11.49 -12.74 -3.06
CA THR A 114 -12.68 -13.59 -3.10
C THR A 114 -13.29 -13.68 -1.71
N LEU A 115 -14.51 -13.16 -1.56
CA LEU A 115 -15.25 -13.25 -0.29
C LEU A 115 -15.83 -14.63 -0.10
N THR A 116 -15.96 -15.05 1.16
CA THR A 116 -16.59 -16.33 1.51
C THR A 116 -18.09 -16.28 1.26
N ASP A 117 -18.61 -17.25 0.50
CA ASP A 117 -20.05 -17.44 0.33
C ASP A 117 -20.66 -18.01 1.61
N ALA A 118 -21.46 -17.22 2.29
CA ALA A 118 -22.14 -17.55 3.53
C ALA A 118 -23.55 -16.96 3.53
N SER A 119 -24.42 -17.39 4.45
CA SER A 119 -25.78 -16.83 4.58
C SER A 119 -25.76 -15.30 4.70
N THR A 120 -24.79 -14.76 5.46
CA THR A 120 -24.42 -13.36 5.46
C THR A 120 -22.98 -13.25 4.97
N ILE A 121 -22.78 -12.57 3.84
CA ILE A 121 -21.47 -12.33 3.26
C ILE A 121 -20.82 -11.20 4.06
N SER A 122 -19.68 -11.48 4.70
CA SER A 122 -18.87 -10.49 5.40
C SER A 122 -17.83 -9.90 4.46
N TRP A 123 -17.64 -8.60 4.56
CA TRP A 123 -16.67 -7.85 3.74
C TRP A 123 -15.93 -6.84 4.59
N ASN A 124 -14.59 -6.87 4.56
CA ASN A 124 -13.77 -5.79 5.09
C ASN A 124 -13.30 -4.93 3.91
N ALA A 125 -13.95 -3.80 3.72
CA ALA A 125 -13.76 -2.95 2.56
C ALA A 125 -12.39 -2.26 2.48
N ILE A 126 -11.70 -2.03 3.62
CA ILE A 126 -10.37 -1.41 3.61
C ILE A 126 -9.26 -2.39 3.23
N THR A 127 -9.39 -3.66 3.62
CA THR A 127 -8.39 -4.69 3.28
C THR A 127 -8.72 -5.43 1.98
N GLN A 128 -9.94 -5.29 1.47
CA GLN A 128 -10.47 -5.95 0.29
C GLN A 128 -11.25 -4.95 -0.59
N PRO A 129 -10.64 -3.83 -1.02
CA PRO A 129 -11.37 -2.75 -1.71
C PRO A 129 -11.88 -3.15 -3.10
N VAL A 130 -11.28 -4.17 -3.70
CA VAL A 130 -11.76 -4.83 -4.92
C VAL A 130 -12.09 -6.26 -4.55
N ALA A 131 -13.36 -6.65 -4.62
CA ALA A 131 -13.80 -7.96 -4.17
C ALA A 131 -14.78 -8.60 -5.12
N LYS A 132 -14.86 -9.95 -5.05
CA LYS A 132 -15.89 -10.75 -5.71
C LYS A 132 -16.44 -11.83 -4.79
N VAL A 133 -17.65 -12.28 -5.09
CA VAL A 133 -18.27 -13.44 -4.45
C VAL A 133 -19.12 -14.21 -5.45
N THR A 134 -18.97 -15.55 -5.49
CA THR A 134 -19.88 -16.43 -6.22
C THR A 134 -20.89 -17.02 -5.23
N ARG A 135 -22.17 -16.77 -5.46
CA ARG A 135 -23.27 -17.17 -4.56
C ARG A 135 -23.77 -18.56 -4.89
N GLY A 136 -23.71 -19.49 -3.94
CA GLY A 136 -24.37 -20.80 -4.03
C GLY A 136 -25.76 -20.85 -3.42
N GLY A 137 -26.32 -19.71 -3.01
CA GLY A 137 -27.66 -19.62 -2.41
C GLY A 137 -28.16 -18.18 -2.29
N ASN A 138 -29.35 -18.01 -1.70
CA ASN A 138 -29.84 -16.69 -1.31
C ASN A 138 -28.99 -16.16 -0.16
N ARG A 139 -28.51 -14.90 -0.26
CA ARG A 139 -27.57 -14.32 0.69
C ARG A 139 -27.97 -12.91 1.13
N THR A 140 -27.43 -12.50 2.25
CA THR A 140 -27.42 -11.09 2.67
C THR A 140 -26.00 -10.56 2.55
N LEU A 141 -25.78 -9.45 1.85
CA LEU A 141 -24.55 -8.70 1.96
C LEU A 141 -24.58 -7.94 3.30
N GLY A 142 -23.74 -8.37 4.24
CA GLY A 142 -23.60 -7.74 5.55
C GLY A 142 -23.03 -6.34 5.44
N ALA A 143 -23.13 -5.54 6.50
CA ALA A 143 -22.47 -4.24 6.55
C ALA A 143 -20.97 -4.42 6.34
N ALA A 144 -20.39 -3.75 5.33
CA ALA A 144 -18.96 -3.77 5.13
C ALA A 144 -18.26 -3.01 6.26
N SER A 145 -17.22 -3.63 6.84
CA SER A 145 -16.39 -3.03 7.87
C SER A 145 -15.21 -2.25 7.28
N GLY A 146 -14.49 -1.50 8.11
CA GLY A 146 -13.26 -0.80 7.72
C GLY A 146 -13.46 0.43 6.84
N GLY A 147 -14.67 0.97 6.74
CA GLY A 147 -14.94 2.14 5.90
C GLY A 147 -14.18 3.38 6.37
N VAL A 148 -13.47 4.03 5.45
CA VAL A 148 -12.84 5.34 5.62
C VAL A 148 -13.57 6.36 4.74
N ALA A 149 -13.97 7.49 5.30
CA ALA A 149 -14.72 8.51 4.55
C ALA A 149 -13.96 8.94 3.29
N GLY A 150 -14.63 8.88 2.15
CA GLY A 150 -14.03 9.15 0.83
C GLY A 150 -13.51 7.90 0.10
N ALA A 151 -13.39 6.74 0.76
CA ALA A 151 -12.93 5.52 0.11
C ALA A 151 -13.93 5.03 -0.95
N PHE A 152 -13.39 4.56 -2.07
CA PHE A 152 -14.13 3.87 -3.12
C PHE A 152 -13.78 2.40 -3.12
N VAL A 153 -14.78 1.55 -3.30
CA VAL A 153 -14.63 0.10 -3.33
C VAL A 153 -15.52 -0.51 -4.41
N SER A 154 -15.17 -1.69 -4.90
CA SER A 154 -15.96 -2.41 -5.89
C SER A 154 -16.24 -3.85 -5.46
N LEU A 155 -17.45 -4.34 -5.79
CA LEU A 155 -17.88 -5.70 -5.48
C LEU A 155 -18.56 -6.32 -6.71
N LEU A 156 -18.00 -7.43 -7.17
CA LEU A 156 -18.59 -8.27 -8.20
C LEU A 156 -19.35 -9.45 -7.56
N ILE A 157 -20.65 -9.47 -7.72
CA ILE A 157 -21.53 -10.51 -7.19
C ILE A 157 -21.92 -11.44 -8.33
N ILE A 158 -21.54 -12.72 -8.25
CA ILE A 158 -21.64 -13.71 -9.32
C ILE A 158 -22.69 -14.76 -8.97
N GLN A 159 -23.52 -15.15 -9.93
CA GLN A 159 -24.39 -16.33 -9.83
C GLN A 159 -23.56 -17.61 -10.01
N ASP A 160 -23.92 -18.65 -9.26
CA ASP A 160 -23.39 -19.99 -9.52
C ASP A 160 -23.91 -20.55 -10.88
N GLY A 161 -23.49 -21.76 -11.24
CA GLY A 161 -23.93 -22.43 -12.45
C GLY A 161 -25.45 -22.86 -12.43
N THR A 162 -26.11 -22.72 -11.29
CA THR A 162 -27.53 -22.99 -11.13
C THR A 162 -28.37 -21.72 -11.36
N GLY A 163 -27.89 -20.57 -10.89
CA GLY A 163 -28.61 -19.31 -10.94
C GLY A 163 -29.79 -19.22 -9.97
N SER A 164 -30.68 -18.25 -10.19
CA SER A 164 -31.90 -17.99 -9.39
C SER A 164 -31.63 -17.64 -7.92
N ARG A 165 -30.40 -17.19 -7.59
CA ARG A 165 -30.03 -16.72 -6.26
C ARG A 165 -30.34 -15.24 -6.09
N THR A 166 -30.75 -14.86 -4.89
CA THR A 166 -31.05 -13.47 -4.53
C THR A 166 -30.02 -12.92 -3.54
N VAL A 167 -29.87 -11.59 -3.49
CA VAL A 167 -29.12 -10.90 -2.44
C VAL A 167 -30.00 -9.80 -1.85
N SER A 168 -30.04 -9.75 -0.53
CA SER A 168 -30.50 -8.58 0.21
C SER A 168 -29.28 -7.78 0.70
N PHE A 169 -29.42 -6.47 0.75
CA PHE A 169 -28.37 -5.56 1.23
C PHE A 169 -28.66 -5.12 2.66
N ASN A 170 -27.61 -5.04 3.49
CA ASN A 170 -27.71 -4.42 4.81
C ASN A 170 -28.02 -2.93 4.67
N ALA A 171 -28.68 -2.32 5.66
CA ALA A 171 -29.02 -0.90 5.68
C ALA A 171 -27.80 0.06 5.70
N ALA A 172 -26.58 -0.48 5.82
CA ALA A 172 -25.35 0.27 5.64
C ALA A 172 -25.08 0.69 4.18
N TYR A 173 -25.75 0.05 3.21
CA TYR A 173 -25.70 0.41 1.80
C TYR A 173 -26.86 1.31 1.44
N GLU A 174 -26.56 2.36 0.70
CA GLU A 174 -27.53 3.36 0.25
C GLU A 174 -27.61 3.37 -1.26
N PHE A 175 -28.82 3.32 -1.78
CA PHE A 175 -29.12 3.29 -3.21
C PHE A 175 -30.00 4.47 -3.60
N ALA A 176 -30.07 4.78 -4.90
CA ALA A 176 -30.95 5.82 -5.39
C ALA A 176 -32.41 5.54 -4.96
N GLU A 177 -33.09 6.56 -4.48
CA GLU A 177 -34.49 6.50 -4.03
C GLU A 177 -34.73 5.48 -2.91
N ASP A 178 -33.71 5.25 -2.05
CA ASP A 178 -33.75 4.26 -0.96
C ASP A 178 -34.12 2.83 -1.44
N THR A 179 -33.93 2.53 -2.72
CA THR A 179 -34.37 1.28 -3.33
C THR A 179 -33.21 0.42 -3.79
N ALA A 180 -32.96 -0.69 -3.09
CA ALA A 180 -31.96 -1.66 -3.49
C ALA A 180 -32.30 -2.30 -4.85
N PRO A 181 -31.33 -2.50 -5.74
CA PRO A 181 -31.58 -3.09 -7.06
C PRO A 181 -31.94 -4.56 -6.97
N THR A 182 -32.75 -5.02 -7.93
CA THR A 182 -32.92 -6.45 -8.19
C THR A 182 -31.73 -6.97 -8.97
N LEU A 183 -30.99 -7.92 -8.40
CA LEU A 183 -29.81 -8.51 -9.04
C LEU A 183 -30.20 -9.54 -10.09
N THR A 184 -29.27 -9.77 -11.02
CA THR A 184 -29.39 -10.80 -12.06
C THR A 184 -29.54 -12.19 -11.44
N THR A 185 -30.48 -12.98 -11.96
CA THR A 185 -30.74 -14.36 -11.53
C THR A 185 -30.23 -15.40 -12.53
N THR A 186 -29.80 -14.98 -13.73
CA THR A 186 -29.26 -15.89 -14.76
C THR A 186 -27.95 -16.52 -14.29
N ALA A 187 -27.85 -17.84 -14.45
CA ALA A 187 -26.67 -18.62 -14.09
C ALA A 187 -25.38 -18.04 -14.70
N SER A 188 -24.28 -18.09 -13.96
CA SER A 188 -22.93 -17.67 -14.37
C SER A 188 -22.81 -16.20 -14.80
N LYS A 189 -23.80 -15.36 -14.52
CA LYS A 189 -23.76 -13.92 -14.74
C LYS A 189 -23.30 -13.19 -13.48
N GLY A 190 -22.71 -12.00 -13.66
CA GLY A 190 -22.26 -11.14 -12.59
C GLY A 190 -22.92 -9.77 -12.58
N ASP A 191 -22.99 -9.18 -11.39
CA ASP A 191 -23.44 -7.83 -11.14
C ASP A 191 -22.31 -7.09 -10.42
N LEU A 192 -21.78 -6.04 -11.04
CA LEU A 192 -20.69 -5.21 -10.50
C LEU A 192 -21.25 -3.95 -9.86
N PHE A 193 -20.81 -3.68 -8.64
CA PHE A 193 -21.13 -2.45 -7.89
C PHE A 193 -19.88 -1.66 -7.57
N VAL A 194 -20.02 -0.34 -7.54
CA VAL A 194 -19.04 0.59 -6.97
C VAL A 194 -19.73 1.39 -5.88
N PHE A 195 -19.11 1.44 -4.71
CA PHE A 195 -19.58 2.21 -3.57
C PHE A 195 -18.53 3.23 -3.12
N ARG A 196 -19.02 4.34 -2.54
CA ARG A 196 -18.22 5.33 -1.83
C ARG A 196 -18.67 5.44 -0.39
N TYR A 197 -17.76 5.36 0.57
CA TYR A 197 -18.10 5.55 1.98
C TYR A 197 -18.15 7.04 2.34
N ASN A 198 -19.22 7.49 3.01
CA ASN A 198 -19.38 8.88 3.42
C ASN A 198 -19.07 9.14 4.91
N GLY A 199 -18.57 8.11 5.63
CA GLY A 199 -18.34 8.14 7.07
C GLY A 199 -19.45 7.44 7.88
N SER A 200 -20.59 7.12 7.23
CA SER A 200 -21.74 6.49 7.87
C SER A 200 -22.32 5.34 7.01
N LYS A 201 -22.45 5.56 5.72
CA LYS A 201 -23.04 4.62 4.76
C LYS A 201 -22.17 4.43 3.52
N TRP A 202 -22.33 3.29 2.86
CA TRP A 202 -21.80 2.96 1.55
C TRP A 202 -22.79 3.41 0.48
N LEU A 203 -22.50 4.56 -0.14
CA LEU A 203 -23.33 5.13 -1.19
C LEU A 203 -23.02 4.47 -2.52
N GLU A 204 -24.02 3.96 -3.22
CA GLU A 204 -23.82 3.45 -4.58
C GLU A 204 -23.41 4.60 -5.51
N VAL A 205 -22.28 4.41 -6.21
CA VAL A 205 -21.79 5.32 -7.26
C VAL A 205 -22.26 4.87 -8.64
N GLY A 206 -22.35 3.54 -8.81
CA GLY A 206 -22.81 2.94 -10.04
C GLY A 206 -22.82 1.42 -9.97
N ARG A 207 -23.53 0.83 -10.93
CA ARG A 207 -23.61 -0.63 -11.10
C ARG A 207 -23.72 -0.99 -12.58
N ASN A 208 -23.25 -2.20 -12.89
CA ASN A 208 -23.51 -2.88 -14.16
C ASN A 208 -24.06 -4.27 -13.85
N LEU A 209 -25.25 -4.55 -14.37
CA LEU A 209 -25.94 -5.82 -14.14
C LEU A 209 -25.84 -6.75 -15.36
N ASN A 210 -26.01 -8.05 -15.13
CA ASN A 210 -26.09 -9.09 -16.17
C ASN A 210 -24.84 -9.21 -17.03
N LEU A 211 -23.66 -9.05 -16.41
CA LEU A 211 -22.38 -9.15 -17.09
C LEU A 211 -22.06 -10.59 -17.46
N THR A 212 -21.54 -10.80 -18.69
CA THR A 212 -20.90 -12.06 -19.10
C THR A 212 -19.43 -12.00 -18.65
N LEU A 213 -18.99 -12.99 -17.88
CA LEU A 213 -17.69 -13.00 -17.22
C LEU A 213 -16.65 -13.89 -17.93
N SER A 214 -17.03 -14.55 -19.01
CA SER A 214 -16.17 -15.44 -19.82
C SER A 214 -16.52 -15.31 -21.29
#